data_59efb519b5fc8e7a4e06809703dabf24
#
_entry.id   59efb519b5fc8e7a4e06809703dabf24
#
_cell.length_a   1.000
_cell.length_b   1.000
_cell.length_c   1.000
_cell.angle_alpha   90.00
_cell.angle_beta   90.00
_cell.angle_gamma   90.00
#
_symmetry.space_group_name_H-M   'P 1'
#
loop_
_entity.id
_entity.type
_entity.pdbx_description
1 polymer ?
#
loop_
_entity_poly.entity_id
_entity_poly.type
_entity_poly.pdbx_seq_one_letter_code
_entity_poly.pdbx_strand_id
1 'polypeptide(L)'
;VFCGRQAIDGDTAQVGPQIAEKLHLPQVTYAGEITKDGNTLTVKRMLEDGYMTIKVNTPCLITCIKELNTPRYMSVSGVFECYSKPVTVLDYNALKDHPLIDATTIGLKGSPTNILTSFTPPQKGAGQMLEGNDMKTCEKLAGILSEKHII
;
A
#
# COMPACT_ATOMS: atom_id res chain seq x y z
N VAL A 1 -11.23 -5.27 -11.45
CA VAL A 1 -10.38 -5.76 -10.35
C VAL A 1 -10.16 -4.65 -9.35
N PHE A 2 -10.30 -4.96 -8.04
CA PHE A 2 -9.99 -4.03 -6.96
C PHE A 2 -8.80 -4.54 -6.17
N CYS A 3 -7.86 -3.65 -5.85
CA CYS A 3 -6.70 -3.90 -5.02
C CYS A 3 -6.62 -2.88 -3.89
N GLY A 4 -5.91 -3.21 -2.82
CA GLY A 4 -5.51 -2.22 -1.82
C GLY A 4 -4.48 -1.24 -2.37
N ARG A 5 -4.24 -0.16 -1.63
CA ARG A 5 -3.26 0.86 -2.00
C ARG A 5 -1.86 0.27 -2.15
N GLN A 6 -1.38 -0.41 -1.13
CA GLN A 6 -0.02 -0.94 -1.04
C GLN A 6 0.11 -1.93 0.13
N ALA A 7 1.13 -2.77 0.09
CA ALA A 7 1.53 -3.59 1.22
C ALA A 7 2.31 -2.73 2.23
N ILE A 8 2.06 -2.94 3.52
CA ILE A 8 2.64 -2.12 4.60
C ILE A 8 4.13 -2.42 4.83
N ASP A 9 4.57 -3.60 4.46
CA ASP A 9 5.96 -4.07 4.61
C ASP A 9 6.87 -3.58 3.48
N GLY A 10 6.42 -3.65 2.24
CA GLY A 10 7.21 -3.25 1.07
C GLY A 10 7.03 -1.78 0.67
N ASP A 11 5.90 -1.17 1.00
CA ASP A 11 5.55 0.25 0.79
C ASP A 11 5.75 0.79 -0.65
N THR A 12 5.74 -0.09 -1.66
CA THR A 12 6.06 0.27 -3.04
C THR A 12 4.84 0.47 -3.95
N ALA A 13 3.64 0.11 -3.49
CA ALA A 13 2.37 0.25 -4.22
C ALA A 13 2.35 -0.40 -5.62
N GLN A 14 3.11 -1.47 -5.83
CA GLN A 14 3.32 -2.07 -7.16
C GLN A 14 2.38 -3.21 -7.51
N VAL A 15 1.78 -3.89 -6.53
CA VAL A 15 1.00 -5.12 -6.76
C VAL A 15 -0.17 -4.88 -7.71
N GLY A 16 -0.99 -3.85 -7.46
CA GLY A 16 -2.10 -3.49 -8.35
C GLY A 16 -1.63 -3.20 -9.79
N PRO A 17 -0.71 -2.25 -9.99
CA PRO A 17 -0.14 -1.95 -11.31
C PRO A 17 0.45 -3.18 -12.03
N GLN A 18 1.17 -4.06 -11.34
CA GLN A 18 1.72 -5.28 -11.94
C GLN A 18 0.63 -6.26 -12.38
N ILE A 19 -0.44 -6.40 -11.59
CA ILE A 19 -1.59 -7.22 -11.99
C ILE A 19 -2.25 -6.63 -13.23
N ALA A 20 -2.46 -5.30 -13.27
CA ALA A 20 -3.04 -4.63 -14.43
C ALA A 20 -2.22 -4.84 -15.70
N GLU A 21 -0.89 -4.71 -15.60
CA GLU A 21 0.03 -4.96 -16.70
C GLU A 21 -0.05 -6.41 -17.21
N LYS A 22 -0.01 -7.39 -16.30
CA LYS A 22 -0.11 -8.81 -16.66
C LYS A 22 -1.45 -9.20 -17.28
N LEU A 23 -2.52 -8.51 -16.91
CA LEU A 23 -3.86 -8.74 -17.46
C LEU A 23 -4.20 -7.82 -18.65
N HIS A 24 -3.27 -6.93 -19.04
CA HIS A 24 -3.47 -5.91 -20.08
C HIS A 24 -4.71 -5.05 -19.83
N LEU A 25 -4.93 -4.66 -18.55
CA LEU A 25 -6.05 -3.84 -18.13
C LEU A 25 -5.63 -2.37 -17.94
N PRO A 26 -6.48 -1.42 -18.34
CA PRO A 26 -6.33 -0.05 -17.89
C PRO A 26 -6.42 0.01 -16.35
N GLN A 27 -5.67 0.95 -15.74
CA GLN A 27 -5.63 1.06 -14.29
C GLN A 27 -5.79 2.49 -13.81
N VAL A 28 -6.39 2.64 -12.61
CA VAL A 28 -6.41 3.89 -11.86
C VAL A 28 -6.01 3.60 -10.42
N THR A 29 -4.95 4.27 -9.94
CA THR A 29 -4.43 4.11 -8.59
C THR A 29 -4.97 5.18 -7.64
N TYR A 30 -4.96 4.87 -6.32
CA TYR A 30 -5.33 5.80 -5.24
C TYR A 30 -6.76 6.37 -5.38
N ALA A 31 -7.73 5.51 -5.68
CA ALA A 31 -9.12 5.91 -5.85
C ALA A 31 -9.74 6.31 -4.50
N GLY A 32 -10.14 7.58 -4.38
CA GLY A 32 -10.86 8.14 -3.23
C GLY A 32 -12.36 8.28 -3.47
N GLU A 33 -12.80 8.26 -4.73
CA GLU A 33 -14.21 8.31 -5.11
C GLU A 33 -14.39 7.61 -6.46
N ILE A 34 -15.48 6.87 -6.61
CA ILE A 34 -15.81 6.16 -7.85
C ILE A 34 -17.30 6.33 -8.14
N THR A 35 -17.61 6.77 -9.34
CA THR A 35 -18.97 6.75 -9.87
C THR A 35 -19.00 5.90 -11.14
N LYS A 36 -20.13 5.19 -11.36
CA LYS A 36 -20.31 4.29 -12.50
C LYS A 36 -21.45 4.77 -13.38
N ASP A 37 -21.19 4.85 -14.67
CA ASP A 37 -22.19 5.09 -15.70
C ASP A 37 -21.99 4.09 -16.85
N GLY A 38 -22.93 3.15 -16.95
CA GLY A 38 -22.80 2.03 -17.89
C GLY A 38 -21.49 1.26 -17.70
N ASN A 39 -20.64 1.22 -18.70
CA ASN A 39 -19.34 0.56 -18.68
C ASN A 39 -18.18 1.53 -18.36
N THR A 40 -18.48 2.79 -18.08
CA THR A 40 -17.47 3.81 -17.76
C THR A 40 -17.48 4.09 -16.26
N LEU A 41 -16.28 4.12 -15.67
CA LEU A 41 -16.06 4.59 -14.31
C LEU A 41 -15.43 5.98 -14.36
N THR A 42 -15.93 6.89 -13.55
CA THR A 42 -15.27 8.16 -13.25
C THR A 42 -14.65 8.03 -11.86
N VAL A 43 -13.35 8.10 -11.81
CA VAL A 43 -12.56 7.87 -10.59
C VAL A 43 -11.82 9.13 -10.21
N LYS A 44 -11.96 9.54 -8.95
CA LYS A 44 -11.18 10.62 -8.35
C LYS A 44 -9.92 10.00 -7.75
N ARG A 45 -8.81 10.15 -8.47
CA ARG A 45 -7.50 9.71 -8.03
C ARG A 45 -6.90 10.77 -7.12
N MET A 46 -6.58 10.39 -5.89
CA MET A 46 -5.95 11.30 -4.93
C MET A 46 -4.45 11.43 -5.19
N LEU A 47 -3.93 12.64 -5.05
CA LEU A 47 -2.53 13.02 -5.16
C LEU A 47 -2.10 13.72 -3.86
N GLU A 48 -0.84 14.05 -3.72
CA GLU A 48 -0.32 14.78 -2.55
C GLU A 48 -0.94 16.18 -2.43
N ASP A 49 -1.03 16.90 -3.55
CA ASP A 49 -1.49 18.30 -3.59
C ASP A 49 -2.91 18.45 -4.16
N GLY A 50 -3.68 17.38 -4.26
CA GLY A 50 -5.03 17.48 -4.82
C GLY A 50 -5.55 16.16 -5.38
N TYR A 51 -6.24 16.22 -6.51
CA TYR A 51 -6.79 15.04 -7.16
C TYR A 51 -6.88 15.20 -8.68
N MET A 52 -6.95 14.06 -9.37
CA MET A 52 -7.29 13.98 -10.80
C MET A 52 -8.60 13.23 -10.98
N THR A 53 -9.45 13.71 -11.87
CA THR A 53 -10.65 12.98 -12.31
C THR A 53 -10.33 12.20 -13.58
N ILE A 54 -10.40 10.88 -13.51
CA ILE A 54 -10.04 9.96 -14.60
C ILE A 54 -11.29 9.17 -15.00
N LYS A 55 -11.57 9.14 -16.30
CA LYS A 55 -12.58 8.23 -16.86
C LYS A 55 -11.89 6.98 -17.40
N VAL A 56 -12.37 5.81 -17.04
CA VAL A 56 -11.84 4.52 -17.47
C VAL A 56 -12.98 3.57 -17.80
N ASN A 57 -12.84 2.81 -18.87
CA ASN A 57 -13.82 1.78 -19.23
C ASN A 57 -13.51 0.46 -18.52
N THR A 58 -14.57 -0.28 -18.19
CA THR A 58 -14.45 -1.66 -17.70
C THR A 58 -14.25 -2.63 -18.88
N PRO A 59 -13.45 -3.72 -18.70
CA PRO A 59 -12.76 -4.12 -17.47
C PRO A 59 -11.52 -3.25 -17.17
N CYS A 60 -11.30 -2.93 -15.91
CA CYS A 60 -10.15 -2.15 -15.45
C CYS A 60 -9.70 -2.62 -14.06
N LEU A 61 -8.54 -2.13 -13.62
CA LEU A 61 -8.03 -2.33 -12.27
C LEU A 61 -8.00 -1.00 -11.52
N ILE A 62 -8.43 -1.03 -10.27
CA ILE A 62 -8.43 0.15 -9.40
C ILE A 62 -7.75 -0.20 -8.08
N THR A 63 -6.81 0.63 -7.63
CA THR A 63 -6.31 0.55 -6.27
C THR A 63 -7.04 1.54 -5.39
N CYS A 64 -7.54 1.06 -4.24
CA CYS A 64 -8.42 1.81 -3.36
C CYS A 64 -7.65 2.35 -2.17
N ILE A 65 -7.99 3.56 -1.73
CA ILE A 65 -7.52 4.14 -0.47
C ILE A 65 -8.63 4.11 0.57
N LYS A 66 -8.28 4.35 1.83
CA LYS A 66 -9.22 4.28 2.97
C LYS A 66 -10.38 5.28 2.86
N GLU A 67 -10.14 6.40 2.20
CA GLU A 67 -11.10 7.50 2.03
C GLU A 67 -12.26 7.14 1.10
N LEU A 68 -12.14 6.05 0.31
CA LEU A 68 -13.17 5.59 -0.61
C LEU A 68 -14.47 5.20 0.10
N ASN A 69 -14.38 4.63 1.30
CA ASN A 69 -15.53 4.21 2.10
C ASN A 69 -15.30 4.45 3.60
N THR A 70 -16.41 4.64 4.32
CA THR A 70 -16.39 4.53 5.78
C THR A 70 -16.52 3.06 6.16
N PRO A 71 -15.51 2.46 6.85
CA PRO A 71 -15.57 1.06 7.28
C PRO A 71 -16.76 0.79 8.19
N ARG A 72 -17.45 -0.32 7.93
CA ARG A 72 -18.51 -0.80 8.83
C ARG A 72 -17.88 -1.63 9.94
N TYR A 73 -18.29 -1.39 11.18
CA TYR A 73 -17.87 -2.20 12.31
C TYR A 73 -18.50 -3.59 12.27
N MET A 74 -17.82 -4.54 12.88
CA MET A 74 -18.30 -5.91 13.01
C MET A 74 -19.57 -5.97 13.86
N SER A 75 -20.57 -6.73 13.43
CA SER A 75 -21.72 -7.06 14.28
C SER A 75 -21.37 -8.20 15.23
N VAL A 76 -22.06 -8.30 16.36
CA VAL A 76 -21.86 -9.38 17.33
C VAL A 76 -22.06 -10.74 16.67
N SER A 77 -23.15 -10.94 15.92
CA SER A 77 -23.40 -12.19 15.17
C SER A 77 -22.28 -12.48 14.16
N GLY A 78 -21.83 -11.47 13.41
CA GLY A 78 -20.75 -11.62 12.44
C GLY A 78 -19.42 -12.07 13.06
N VAL A 79 -19.11 -11.64 14.27
CA VAL A 79 -17.93 -12.09 15.02
C VAL A 79 -18.04 -13.59 15.36
N PHE A 80 -19.19 -14.06 15.78
CA PHE A 80 -19.39 -15.49 16.07
C PHE A 80 -19.42 -16.34 14.80
N GLU A 81 -20.09 -15.86 13.76
CA GLU A 81 -20.23 -16.59 12.49
C GLU A 81 -18.91 -16.70 11.70
N CYS A 82 -17.97 -15.78 11.90
CA CYS A 82 -16.71 -15.79 11.12
C CYS A 82 -15.90 -17.08 11.31
N TYR A 83 -15.98 -17.71 12.47
CA TYR A 83 -15.26 -18.95 12.77
C TYR A 83 -15.82 -20.19 12.05
N SER A 84 -17.07 -20.14 11.60
CA SER A 84 -17.70 -21.21 10.84
C SER A 84 -17.54 -21.07 9.32
N LYS A 85 -17.02 -19.93 8.85
CA LYS A 85 -16.82 -19.70 7.40
C LYS A 85 -15.58 -20.42 6.89
N PRO A 86 -15.71 -21.14 5.75
CA PRO A 86 -14.56 -21.84 5.18
C PRO A 86 -13.53 -20.83 4.67
N VAL A 87 -12.27 -21.08 4.94
CA VAL A 87 -11.13 -20.36 4.36
C VAL A 87 -10.44 -21.30 3.37
N THR A 88 -10.45 -20.93 2.10
CA THR A 88 -9.74 -21.68 1.07
C THR A 88 -8.25 -21.34 1.13
N VAL A 89 -7.42 -22.34 1.41
CA VAL A 89 -5.96 -22.20 1.41
C VAL A 89 -5.41 -22.76 0.11
N LEU A 90 -4.76 -21.90 -0.67
CA LEU A 90 -4.08 -22.26 -1.91
C LEU A 90 -2.57 -22.16 -1.68
N ASP A 91 -1.98 -23.28 -1.24
CA ASP A 91 -0.53 -23.42 -1.06
C ASP A 91 0.13 -23.97 -2.34
N TYR A 92 1.46 -24.17 -2.27
CA TYR A 92 2.22 -24.77 -3.37
C TYR A 92 1.69 -26.15 -3.75
N ASN A 93 1.32 -26.99 -2.79
CA ASN A 93 0.84 -28.35 -3.07
C ASN A 93 -0.48 -28.34 -3.83
N ALA A 94 -1.35 -27.38 -3.54
CA ALA A 94 -2.63 -27.20 -4.23
C ALA A 94 -2.45 -26.66 -5.67
N LEU A 95 -1.35 -25.94 -5.94
CA LEU A 95 -1.14 -25.23 -7.19
C LEU A 95 -0.04 -25.80 -8.07
N LYS A 96 0.83 -26.69 -7.58
CA LYS A 96 2.04 -27.19 -8.27
C LYS A 96 1.79 -27.79 -9.65
N ASP A 97 0.63 -28.39 -9.86
CA ASP A 97 0.24 -29.02 -11.11
C ASP A 97 -0.44 -28.04 -12.11
N HIS A 98 -0.58 -26.75 -11.72
CA HIS A 98 -1.13 -25.74 -12.59
C HIS A 98 -0.13 -25.31 -13.67
N PRO A 99 -0.51 -25.21 -14.95
CA PRO A 99 0.42 -24.95 -16.07
C PRO A 99 1.25 -23.66 -15.97
N LEU A 100 0.78 -22.67 -15.19
CA LEU A 100 1.47 -21.40 -14.98
C LEU A 100 2.41 -21.41 -13.77
N ILE A 101 2.50 -22.53 -13.04
CA ILE A 101 3.39 -22.63 -11.87
C ILE A 101 4.68 -23.30 -12.29
N ASP A 102 5.77 -22.56 -12.19
CA ASP A 102 7.12 -23.04 -12.39
C ASP A 102 7.88 -22.97 -11.05
N ALA A 103 8.25 -24.13 -10.53
CA ALA A 103 8.96 -24.24 -9.25
C ALA A 103 10.31 -23.50 -9.21
N THR A 104 10.90 -23.22 -10.37
CA THR A 104 12.17 -22.50 -10.47
C THR A 104 12.02 -20.98 -10.32
N THR A 105 10.81 -20.46 -10.54
CA THR A 105 10.52 -19.01 -10.53
C THR A 105 9.79 -18.54 -9.27
N ILE A 106 9.60 -19.42 -8.30
CA ILE A 106 8.89 -19.11 -7.05
C ILE A 106 9.76 -19.29 -5.82
N GLY A 107 9.35 -18.68 -4.71
CA GLY A 107 10.04 -18.73 -3.42
C GLY A 107 11.40 -18.03 -3.47
N LEU A 108 12.26 -18.34 -2.50
CA LEU A 108 13.58 -17.70 -2.37
C LEU A 108 14.49 -17.97 -3.59
N LYS A 109 14.39 -19.14 -4.19
CA LYS A 109 15.21 -19.51 -5.35
C LYS A 109 14.79 -18.75 -6.63
N GLY A 110 13.51 -18.45 -6.75
CA GLY A 110 12.95 -17.72 -7.89
C GLY A 110 12.98 -16.20 -7.72
N SER A 111 13.34 -15.69 -6.54
CA SER A 111 13.41 -14.25 -6.29
C SER A 111 14.73 -13.67 -6.81
N PRO A 112 14.70 -12.63 -7.66
CA PRO A 112 15.92 -11.90 -8.06
C PRO A 112 16.49 -11.07 -6.91
N THR A 113 15.71 -10.85 -5.84
CA THR A 113 16.11 -10.06 -4.66
C THR A 113 16.42 -11.00 -3.50
N ASN A 114 17.62 -10.89 -2.97
CA ASN A 114 18.06 -11.62 -1.80
C ASN A 114 18.44 -10.67 -0.67
N ILE A 115 18.07 -11.04 0.56
CA ILE A 115 18.47 -10.29 1.75
C ILE A 115 19.93 -10.63 2.07
N LEU A 116 20.82 -9.64 1.99
CA LEU A 116 22.23 -9.80 2.36
C LEU A 116 22.40 -9.77 3.87
N THR A 117 21.77 -8.80 4.53
CA THR A 117 21.89 -8.60 5.98
C THR A 117 20.58 -8.03 6.53
N SER A 118 20.16 -8.55 7.66
CA SER A 118 19.05 -8.03 8.46
C SER A 118 19.58 -7.51 9.79
N PHE A 119 19.17 -6.32 10.19
CA PHE A 119 19.56 -5.73 11.48
C PHE A 119 18.38 -4.93 12.07
N THR A 120 18.36 -4.84 13.38
CA THR A 120 17.44 -3.96 14.09
C THR A 120 18.07 -2.58 14.19
N PRO A 121 17.42 -1.51 13.72
CA PRO A 121 17.94 -0.17 13.88
C PRO A 121 18.22 0.12 15.35
N PRO A 122 19.31 0.83 15.69
CA PRO A 122 19.58 1.22 17.08
C PRO A 122 18.45 2.11 17.58
N GLN A 123 18.11 1.98 18.84
CA GLN A 123 17.12 2.86 19.47
C GLN A 123 17.61 4.31 19.36
N LYS A 124 16.68 5.21 19.03
CA LYS A 124 16.97 6.65 19.03
C LYS A 124 17.40 7.03 20.45
N GLY A 125 18.51 7.71 20.57
CA GLY A 125 18.98 8.28 21.85
C GLY A 125 18.00 9.32 22.42
N ALA A 126 18.26 9.76 23.63
CA ALA A 126 17.54 10.86 24.23
C ALA A 126 17.61 12.08 23.30
N GLY A 127 16.48 12.72 23.05
CA GLY A 127 16.44 13.97 22.29
C GLY A 127 17.21 15.08 23.01
N GLN A 128 17.53 16.16 22.31
CA GLN A 128 18.08 17.36 22.90
C GLN A 128 16.94 18.31 23.22
N MET A 129 16.82 18.67 24.51
CA MET A 129 15.89 19.71 24.96
C MET A 129 16.57 21.07 24.83
N LEU A 130 15.87 22.00 24.19
CA LEU A 130 16.28 23.40 24.15
C LEU A 130 15.41 24.17 25.14
N GLU A 131 16.01 24.78 26.13
CA GLU A 131 15.28 25.58 27.12
C GLU A 131 15.12 27.02 26.62
N GLY A 132 13.90 27.55 26.83
CA GLY A 132 13.54 28.92 26.46
C GLY A 132 12.70 28.99 25.19
N ASN A 133 12.08 30.17 25.00
CA ASN A 133 11.23 30.50 23.85
C ASN A 133 11.65 31.83 23.21
N ASP A 134 12.91 32.22 23.42
CA ASP A 134 13.47 33.45 22.86
C ASP A 134 14.09 33.23 21.46
N MET A 135 14.44 34.33 20.80
CA MET A 135 15.05 34.30 19.47
C MET A 135 16.36 33.51 19.43
N LYS A 136 17.15 33.54 20.52
CA LYS A 136 18.41 32.81 20.59
C LYS A 136 18.21 31.30 20.57
N THR A 137 17.16 30.84 21.24
CA THR A 137 16.78 29.40 21.20
C THR A 137 16.33 28.99 19.83
N CYS A 138 15.56 29.84 19.11
CA CYS A 138 15.16 29.59 17.73
C CYS A 138 16.35 29.55 16.77
N GLU A 139 17.29 30.49 16.88
CA GLU A 139 18.53 30.51 16.10
C GLU A 139 19.38 29.24 16.36
N LYS A 140 19.49 28.79 17.60
CA LYS A 140 20.18 27.57 17.95
C LYS A 140 19.53 26.34 17.33
N LEU A 141 18.17 26.27 17.36
CA LEU A 141 17.43 25.19 16.70
C LEU A 141 17.68 25.19 15.19
N ALA A 142 17.57 26.36 14.56
CA ALA A 142 17.83 26.49 13.12
C ALA A 142 19.25 26.06 12.75
N GLY A 143 20.25 26.44 13.55
CA GLY A 143 21.64 25.98 13.37
C GLY A 143 21.78 24.46 13.43
N ILE A 144 21.15 23.81 14.42
CA ILE A 144 21.17 22.34 14.57
C ILE A 144 20.51 21.65 13.38
N LEU A 145 19.38 22.19 12.88
CA LEU A 145 18.69 21.62 11.73
C LEU A 145 19.50 21.78 10.45
N SER A 146 20.16 22.93 10.28
CA SER A 146 21.04 23.19 9.14
C SER A 146 22.28 22.28 9.14
N GLU A 147 22.93 22.11 10.30
CA GLU A 147 24.09 21.18 10.44
C GLU A 147 23.70 19.73 10.10
N LYS A 148 22.45 19.36 10.37
CA LYS A 148 21.90 18.02 10.04
C LYS A 148 21.36 17.91 8.62
N HIS A 149 21.48 18.95 7.81
CA HIS A 149 20.93 19.02 6.44
C HIS A 149 19.44 18.72 6.37
N ILE A 150 18.67 19.17 7.36
CA ILE A 150 17.20 19.02 7.39
C ILE A 150 16.53 20.25 6.75
N ILE A 151 17.16 21.43 6.91
CA ILE A 151 16.78 22.70 6.27
C ILE A 151 18.00 23.32 5.61
#